data_239a53fe4939b07cad48cec05789a511
#
_entry.id   239a53fe4939b07cad48cec05789a511
#
_cell.length_a   1.000
_cell.length_b   1.000
_cell.length_c   1.000
_cell.angle_alpha   90.00
_cell.angle_beta   90.00
_cell.angle_gamma   90.00
#
_symmetry.space_group_name_H-M   'P 1'
#
loop_
_entity.id
_entity.type
_entity.pdbx_description
1 polymer ?
#
loop_
_entity_poly.entity_id
_entity_poly.type
_entity_poly.pdbx_seq_one_letter_code
_entity_poly.pdbx_strand_id
1 'polypeptide(L)'
;VTHLPQQQAASNLKTVICGKGYIAPITNGVQSCGASYNKGIISKQTRAEDHSANLHMIQNTDPGLAEAIQCSEKDSFDGRANYRGTTNDYLPIVGPVPNADLFKQKYDALRRDATTTVDSLGSYFPDLYIHCGLGSRGLSYAPLTAEILAAEINSEISPLERELRLAMHPARFLIRDLKRRKI
;
A
#
# COMPACT_ATOMS: atom_id res chain seq x y z
N VAL A 1 1.39 -0.92 -14.64
CA VAL A 1 0.37 -1.87 -15.14
C VAL A 1 0.35 -1.81 -16.65
N THR A 2 0.37 -2.96 -17.30
CA THR A 2 0.29 -3.12 -18.75
C THR A 2 -1.13 -3.50 -19.14
N HIS A 3 -1.63 -2.92 -20.20
CA HIS A 3 -2.92 -3.22 -20.79
C HIS A 3 -2.72 -4.03 -22.08
N LEU A 4 -3.22 -5.25 -22.07
CA LEU A 4 -3.24 -6.14 -23.24
C LEU A 4 -4.56 -5.95 -23.97
N PRO A 5 -4.57 -5.63 -25.27
CA PRO A 5 -5.80 -5.57 -26.04
C PRO A 5 -6.42 -6.96 -26.17
N GLN A 6 -7.73 -7.02 -26.39
CA GLN A 6 -8.47 -8.28 -26.39
C GLN A 6 -7.94 -9.35 -27.37
N GLN A 7 -7.38 -8.91 -28.50
CA GLN A 7 -6.80 -9.80 -29.51
C GLN A 7 -5.55 -10.56 -29.03
N GLN A 8 -4.86 -10.01 -28.04
CA GLN A 8 -3.63 -10.55 -27.46
C GLN A 8 -3.86 -11.13 -26.05
N ALA A 9 -5.10 -11.13 -25.58
CA ALA A 9 -5.46 -11.47 -24.23
C ALA A 9 -5.80 -12.96 -24.06
N ALA A 10 -5.56 -13.51 -22.87
CA ALA A 10 -6.05 -14.82 -22.47
C ALA A 10 -7.57 -14.77 -22.22
N SER A 11 -8.36 -14.98 -23.28
CA SER A 11 -9.82 -14.75 -23.31
C SER A 11 -10.62 -15.62 -22.35
N ASN A 12 -10.10 -16.78 -21.98
CA ASN A 12 -10.78 -17.78 -21.11
C ASN A 12 -10.53 -17.54 -19.61
N LEU A 13 -9.73 -16.54 -19.24
CA LEU A 13 -9.42 -16.25 -17.85
C LEU A 13 -10.64 -15.65 -17.13
N LYS A 14 -11.15 -16.34 -16.10
CA LYS A 14 -12.35 -15.92 -15.33
C LYS A 14 -12.05 -15.40 -13.94
N THR A 15 -10.81 -15.51 -13.48
CA THR A 15 -10.37 -15.06 -12.17
C THR A 15 -9.01 -14.40 -12.27
N VAL A 16 -8.61 -13.63 -11.26
CA VAL A 16 -7.26 -13.05 -11.18
C VAL A 16 -6.27 -14.16 -10.82
N ILE A 17 -5.22 -14.30 -11.60
CA ILE A 17 -4.07 -15.16 -11.26
C ILE A 17 -2.97 -14.26 -10.69
N CYS A 18 -2.45 -14.63 -9.53
CA CYS A 18 -1.39 -13.91 -8.82
C CYS A 18 -0.19 -14.83 -8.59
N GLY A 19 1.01 -14.30 -8.75
CA GLY A 19 2.29 -14.97 -8.51
C GLY A 19 3.41 -13.95 -8.36
N LYS A 20 4.40 -13.97 -9.22
CA LYS A 20 5.42 -12.90 -9.30
C LYS A 20 4.84 -11.56 -9.74
N GLY A 21 3.78 -11.60 -10.54
CA GLY A 21 2.90 -10.51 -10.89
C GLY A 21 1.44 -10.95 -10.76
N TYR A 22 0.55 -10.27 -11.47
CA TYR A 22 -0.84 -10.66 -11.59
C TYR A 22 -1.35 -10.44 -13.02
N ILE A 23 -2.38 -11.17 -13.38
CA ILE A 23 -3.18 -10.93 -14.58
C ILE A 23 -4.67 -11.06 -14.22
N ALA A 24 -5.46 -10.10 -14.68
CA ALA A 24 -6.89 -10.06 -14.42
C ALA A 24 -7.68 -10.58 -15.63
N PRO A 25 -8.95 -10.99 -15.45
CA PRO A 25 -9.86 -11.22 -16.58
C PRO A 25 -10.02 -9.97 -17.46
N ILE A 26 -10.43 -10.21 -18.71
CA ILE A 26 -10.75 -9.10 -19.62
C ILE A 26 -11.92 -8.28 -19.06
N THR A 27 -11.74 -6.97 -19.00
CA THR A 27 -12.78 -6.03 -18.59
C THR A 27 -12.81 -4.89 -19.62
N ASN A 28 -13.98 -4.62 -20.19
CA ASN A 28 -14.16 -3.58 -21.22
C ASN A 28 -13.18 -3.71 -22.41
N GLY A 29 -12.90 -4.94 -22.86
CA GLY A 29 -12.04 -5.21 -24.00
C GLY A 29 -10.52 -5.12 -23.71
N VAL A 30 -10.14 -4.94 -22.44
CA VAL A 30 -8.74 -4.84 -22.01
C VAL A 30 -8.45 -5.84 -20.91
N GLN A 31 -7.32 -6.51 -21.00
CA GLN A 31 -6.78 -7.35 -19.94
C GLN A 31 -5.62 -6.66 -19.25
N SER A 32 -5.69 -6.46 -17.95
CA SER A 32 -4.64 -5.80 -17.16
C SER A 32 -3.69 -6.79 -16.54
N CYS A 33 -2.39 -6.55 -16.68
CA CYS A 33 -1.36 -7.33 -16.00
C CYS A 33 -0.28 -6.44 -15.37
N GLY A 34 0.42 -6.96 -14.38
CA GLY A 34 1.50 -6.24 -13.68
C GLY A 34 1.83 -6.82 -12.30
N ALA A 35 2.47 -6.06 -11.45
CA ALA A 35 2.88 -4.70 -11.75
C ALA A 35 4.36 -4.52 -11.43
N SER A 36 5.08 -3.85 -12.31
CA SER A 36 6.39 -3.31 -12.01
C SER A 36 6.28 -2.27 -10.88
N TYR A 37 7.28 -2.25 -10.00
CA TYR A 37 7.34 -1.35 -8.86
C TYR A 37 8.74 -0.74 -8.75
N ASN A 38 8.87 0.50 -9.22
CA ASN A 38 10.16 1.19 -9.31
C ASN A 38 10.27 2.25 -8.21
N LYS A 39 11.09 1.97 -7.19
CA LYS A 39 11.36 2.92 -6.12
C LYS A 39 12.22 4.08 -6.63
N GLY A 40 11.89 5.30 -6.23
CA GLY A 40 12.68 6.50 -6.57
C GLY A 40 12.42 7.10 -7.94
N ILE A 41 11.61 6.47 -8.79
CA ILE A 41 11.22 7.05 -10.07
C ILE A 41 9.99 7.93 -9.88
N ILE A 42 10.16 9.23 -10.09
CA ILE A 42 9.09 10.22 -10.03
C ILE A 42 8.63 10.50 -11.47
N SER A 43 7.89 9.55 -12.04
CA SER A 43 7.24 9.71 -13.34
C SER A 43 5.98 8.88 -13.40
N LYS A 44 4.93 9.43 -14.03
CA LYS A 44 3.68 8.72 -14.34
C LYS A 44 3.62 8.22 -15.77
N GLN A 45 4.72 8.36 -16.51
CA GLN A 45 4.81 7.84 -17.87
C GLN A 45 5.06 6.34 -17.84
N THR A 46 4.37 5.62 -18.69
CA THR A 46 4.64 4.20 -18.94
C THR A 46 5.91 4.08 -19.79
N ARG A 47 6.70 3.05 -19.54
CA ARG A 47 7.95 2.78 -20.24
C ARG A 47 7.94 1.39 -20.82
N ALA A 48 8.64 1.18 -21.93
CA ALA A 48 8.72 -0.14 -22.57
C ALA A 48 9.29 -1.21 -21.63
N GLU A 49 10.31 -0.84 -20.84
CA GLU A 49 10.92 -1.75 -19.86
C GLU A 49 9.94 -2.24 -18.79
N ASP A 50 8.99 -1.38 -18.39
CA ASP A 50 7.95 -1.77 -17.42
C ASP A 50 6.94 -2.73 -18.04
N HIS A 51 6.61 -2.57 -19.32
CA HIS A 51 5.76 -3.50 -20.06
C HIS A 51 6.43 -4.87 -20.20
N SER A 52 7.70 -4.90 -20.66
CA SER A 52 8.49 -6.14 -20.76
C SER A 52 8.62 -6.84 -19.41
N ALA A 53 8.91 -6.09 -18.34
CA ALA A 53 8.97 -6.65 -16.98
C ALA A 53 7.65 -7.27 -16.53
N ASN A 54 6.51 -6.63 -16.83
CA ASN A 54 5.20 -7.14 -16.48
C ASN A 54 4.87 -8.44 -17.22
N LEU A 55 5.18 -8.54 -18.51
CA LEU A 55 5.01 -9.76 -19.30
C LEU A 55 5.89 -10.90 -18.76
N HIS A 56 7.15 -10.59 -18.44
CA HIS A 56 8.07 -11.57 -17.86
C HIS A 56 7.62 -12.09 -16.48
N MET A 57 6.97 -11.24 -15.67
CA MET A 57 6.35 -11.69 -14.42
C MET A 57 5.23 -12.70 -14.67
N ILE A 58 4.42 -12.55 -15.72
CA ILE A 58 3.38 -13.53 -16.08
C ILE A 58 4.03 -14.85 -16.51
N GLN A 59 5.06 -14.80 -17.35
CA GLN A 59 5.79 -15.98 -17.77
C GLN A 59 6.37 -16.77 -16.59
N ASN A 60 6.89 -16.07 -15.58
CA ASN A 60 7.40 -16.68 -14.35
C ASN A 60 6.31 -17.16 -13.38
N THR A 61 5.07 -16.73 -13.58
CA THR A 61 3.91 -17.16 -12.76
C THR A 61 3.25 -18.39 -13.38
N ASP A 62 2.99 -18.35 -14.66
CA ASP A 62 2.36 -19.45 -15.42
C ASP A 62 2.84 -19.39 -16.90
N PRO A 63 3.77 -20.27 -17.31
CA PRO A 63 4.25 -20.30 -18.69
C PRO A 63 3.15 -20.57 -19.71
N GLY A 64 2.18 -21.45 -19.41
CA GLY A 64 1.07 -21.74 -20.31
C GLY A 64 0.14 -20.55 -20.53
N LEU A 65 -0.05 -19.74 -19.48
CA LEU A 65 -0.79 -18.49 -19.59
C LEU A 65 -0.02 -17.46 -20.43
N ALA A 66 1.30 -17.40 -20.28
CA ALA A 66 2.14 -16.50 -21.09
C ALA A 66 2.10 -16.87 -22.58
N GLU A 67 2.08 -18.15 -22.90
CA GLU A 67 1.90 -18.64 -24.29
C GLU A 67 0.52 -18.29 -24.87
N ALA A 68 -0.51 -18.30 -24.02
CA ALA A 68 -1.86 -17.90 -24.42
C ALA A 68 -1.98 -16.38 -24.70
N ILE A 69 -1.06 -15.59 -24.13
CA ILE A 69 -0.94 -14.14 -24.39
C ILE A 69 -0.09 -13.97 -25.64
N GLN A 70 -0.72 -13.72 -26.78
CA GLN A 70 -0.04 -13.57 -28.08
C GLN A 70 0.65 -12.21 -28.19
N CYS A 71 1.60 -11.92 -27.30
CA CYS A 71 2.34 -10.67 -27.26
C CYS A 71 3.84 -10.93 -27.48
N SER A 72 4.48 -10.01 -28.20
CA SER A 72 5.94 -9.96 -28.34
C SER A 72 6.50 -8.70 -27.62
N GLU A 73 7.78 -8.74 -27.26
CA GLU A 73 8.46 -7.57 -26.70
C GLU A 73 8.52 -6.36 -27.64
N LYS A 74 8.24 -6.59 -28.92
CA LYS A 74 8.21 -5.54 -29.96
C LYS A 74 6.86 -4.83 -30.05
N ASP A 75 5.82 -5.38 -29.41
CA ASP A 75 4.50 -4.77 -29.44
C ASP A 75 4.47 -3.48 -28.60
N SER A 76 3.74 -2.52 -29.10
CA SER A 76 3.47 -1.28 -28.36
C SER A 76 2.28 -1.52 -27.44
N PHE A 77 2.48 -1.40 -26.15
CA PHE A 77 1.43 -1.56 -25.14
C PHE A 77 0.99 -0.23 -24.58
N ASP A 78 -0.29 -0.10 -24.36
CA ASP A 78 -0.85 0.91 -23.47
C ASP A 78 -0.71 0.47 -22.01
N GLY A 79 -0.90 1.40 -21.09
CA GLY A 79 -0.78 1.09 -19.68
C GLY A 79 -1.02 2.27 -18.78
N ARG A 80 -0.84 2.02 -17.48
CA ARG A 80 -0.99 3.05 -16.47
C ARG A 80 0.12 2.98 -15.43
N ALA A 81 0.80 4.10 -15.23
CA ALA A 81 1.73 4.31 -14.12
C ALA A 81 1.14 5.33 -13.14
N ASN A 82 1.31 5.10 -11.85
CA ASN A 82 0.92 6.04 -10.81
C ASN A 82 1.72 5.78 -9.52
N TYR A 83 1.66 6.74 -8.60
CA TYR A 83 2.29 6.58 -7.29
C TYR A 83 1.43 5.74 -6.37
N ARG A 84 2.11 5.00 -5.51
CA ARG A 84 1.48 4.23 -4.45
C ARG A 84 2.06 4.67 -3.11
N GLY A 85 1.21 5.23 -2.26
CA GLY A 85 1.57 5.59 -0.89
C GLY A 85 1.72 4.31 -0.06
N THR A 86 2.94 4.01 0.36
CA THR A 86 3.25 2.88 1.24
C THR A 86 4.01 3.36 2.46
N THR A 87 3.81 2.69 3.57
CA THR A 87 4.61 2.82 4.79
C THR A 87 5.76 1.83 4.78
N ASN A 88 6.76 2.04 5.61
CA ASN A 88 7.91 1.12 5.74
C ASN A 88 7.54 -0.23 6.35
N ASP A 89 6.42 -0.32 7.07
CA ASP A 89 5.89 -1.52 7.69
C ASP A 89 4.71 -2.13 6.92
N TYR A 90 4.36 -1.55 5.78
CA TYR A 90 3.26 -1.96 4.91
C TYR A 90 1.86 -1.92 5.55
N LEU A 91 1.72 -1.35 6.74
CA LEU A 91 0.43 -1.13 7.39
C LEU A 91 -0.08 0.29 7.11
N PRO A 92 -1.39 0.50 6.98
CA PRO A 92 -1.99 1.82 6.86
C PRO A 92 -1.62 2.76 8.01
N ILE A 93 -1.80 4.05 7.79
CA ILE A 93 -1.77 5.08 8.83
C ILE A 93 -3.19 5.57 9.03
N VAL A 94 -3.72 5.36 10.23
CA VAL A 94 -5.12 5.68 10.57
C VAL A 94 -5.19 6.24 11.97
N GLY A 95 -5.84 7.40 12.14
CA GLY A 95 -6.08 8.00 13.45
C GLY A 95 -5.68 9.48 13.56
N PRO A 96 -5.65 10.04 14.77
CA PRO A 96 -5.37 11.44 15.01
C PRO A 96 -3.91 11.79 14.69
N VAL A 97 -3.71 12.98 14.13
CA VAL A 97 -2.38 13.44 13.74
C VAL A 97 -1.59 13.88 14.98
N PRO A 98 -0.46 13.25 15.30
CA PRO A 98 0.33 13.63 16.47
C PRO A 98 1.03 14.98 16.26
N ASN A 99 1.01 15.84 17.29
CA ASN A 99 1.91 16.98 17.37
C ASN A 99 3.31 16.46 17.70
N ALA A 100 4.16 16.33 16.68
CA ALA A 100 5.43 15.64 16.78
C ALA A 100 6.37 16.24 17.85
N ASP A 101 6.39 17.55 18.01
CA ASP A 101 7.29 18.22 18.95
C ASP A 101 6.85 18.01 20.40
N LEU A 102 5.57 18.21 20.68
CA LEU A 102 5.02 17.94 22.01
C LEU A 102 5.08 16.43 22.34
N PHE A 103 4.89 15.57 21.34
CA PHE A 103 4.98 14.14 21.51
C PHE A 103 6.40 13.72 21.88
N LYS A 104 7.43 14.25 21.20
CA LYS A 104 8.84 13.98 21.51
C LYS A 104 9.20 14.41 22.93
N GLN A 105 8.73 15.60 23.36
CA GLN A 105 8.98 16.09 24.72
C GLN A 105 8.38 15.17 25.78
N LYS A 106 7.11 14.80 25.64
CA LYS A 106 6.41 13.93 26.60
C LYS A 106 6.99 12.52 26.66
N TYR A 107 7.48 12.00 25.54
CA TYR A 107 7.97 10.64 25.41
C TYR A 107 9.51 10.54 25.38
N ASP A 108 10.23 11.60 25.77
CA ASP A 108 11.69 11.65 25.75
C ASP A 108 12.36 10.51 26.55
N ALA A 109 11.73 10.03 27.62
CA ALA A 109 12.20 8.90 28.40
C ALA A 109 12.50 7.65 27.56
N LEU A 110 11.75 7.44 26.46
CA LEU A 110 11.94 6.31 25.55
C LEU A 110 13.29 6.33 24.80
N ARG A 111 13.95 7.50 24.72
CA ARG A 111 15.31 7.61 24.16
C ARG A 111 16.35 7.01 25.08
N ARG A 112 16.11 7.07 26.39
CA ARG A 112 17.05 6.57 27.42
C ARG A 112 16.82 5.09 27.66
N ASP A 113 15.55 4.72 27.84
CA ASP A 113 15.14 3.33 28.03
C ASP A 113 13.88 3.03 27.20
N ALA A 114 14.05 2.18 26.19
CA ALA A 114 12.98 1.79 25.25
C ALA A 114 11.85 0.97 25.92
N THR A 115 12.06 0.50 27.15
CA THR A 115 11.08 -0.30 27.92
C THR A 115 10.27 0.56 28.90
N THR A 116 10.65 1.83 29.09
CA THR A 116 9.96 2.74 30.02
C THR A 116 8.48 2.87 29.65
N THR A 117 7.63 2.72 30.67
CA THR A 117 6.22 3.08 30.57
C THR A 117 6.07 4.59 30.67
N VAL A 118 5.35 5.19 29.74
CA VAL A 118 5.08 6.62 29.73
C VAL A 118 3.60 6.83 30.08
N ASP A 119 3.33 7.28 31.30
CA ASP A 119 1.98 7.49 31.85
C ASP A 119 1.34 8.83 31.39
N SER A 120 1.66 9.27 30.20
CA SER A 120 1.06 10.47 29.63
C SER A 120 0.38 10.17 28.30
N LEU A 121 -0.78 10.79 28.10
CA LEU A 121 -1.46 10.73 26.82
C LEU A 121 -0.64 11.44 25.74
N GLY A 122 -0.63 10.90 24.54
CA GLY A 122 -0.05 11.52 23.36
C GLY A 122 -0.64 12.92 23.13
N SER A 123 0.11 13.76 22.46
CA SER A 123 -0.37 15.09 22.04
C SER A 123 -0.71 15.07 20.57
N TYR A 124 -1.92 15.46 20.24
CA TYR A 124 -2.47 15.46 18.89
C TYR A 124 -2.97 16.84 18.52
N PHE A 125 -3.03 17.12 17.22
CA PHE A 125 -3.74 18.29 16.74
C PHE A 125 -5.26 18.05 16.89
N PRO A 126 -6.01 19.02 17.45
CA PRO A 126 -7.46 18.87 17.62
C PRO A 126 -8.14 18.69 16.26
N ASP A 127 -9.08 17.79 16.18
CA ASP A 127 -9.95 17.54 15.03
C ASP A 127 -9.21 17.26 13.69
N LEU A 128 -7.94 16.88 13.78
CA LEU A 128 -7.13 16.55 12.62
C LEU A 128 -6.79 15.04 12.60
N TYR A 129 -7.25 14.35 11.55
CA TYR A 129 -7.07 12.92 11.38
C TYR A 129 -6.40 12.61 10.06
N ILE A 130 -5.79 11.44 9.98
CA ILE A 130 -5.13 10.95 8.77
C ILE A 130 -5.59 9.51 8.46
N HIS A 131 -5.86 9.25 7.18
CA HIS A 131 -6.13 7.93 6.64
C HIS A 131 -5.37 7.78 5.32
N CYS A 132 -4.23 7.10 5.35
CA CYS A 132 -3.37 6.96 4.18
C CYS A 132 -2.43 5.74 4.28
N GLY A 133 -1.54 5.59 3.30
CA GLY A 133 -0.53 4.54 3.31
C GLY A 133 -1.09 3.14 3.04
N LEU A 134 -2.22 3.02 2.36
CA LEU A 134 -2.93 1.75 2.10
C LEU A 134 -2.15 0.78 1.20
N GLY A 135 -1.10 1.23 0.53
CA GLY A 135 -0.24 0.39 -0.30
C GLY A 135 -0.96 -0.29 -1.45
N SER A 136 -0.64 -1.55 -1.68
CA SER A 136 -1.27 -2.36 -2.74
C SER A 136 -2.59 -3.00 -2.34
N ARG A 137 -2.97 -2.92 -1.06
CA ARG A 137 -4.15 -3.57 -0.50
C ARG A 137 -5.26 -2.58 -0.14
N GLY A 138 -5.32 -1.43 -0.83
CA GLY A 138 -6.26 -0.35 -0.52
C GLY A 138 -7.72 -0.81 -0.49
N LEU A 139 -8.14 -1.59 -1.46
CA LEU A 139 -9.53 -2.10 -1.51
C LEU A 139 -9.88 -3.03 -0.35
N SER A 140 -8.90 -3.77 0.20
CA SER A 140 -9.09 -4.64 1.36
C SER A 140 -9.02 -3.87 2.68
N TYR A 141 -8.09 -2.90 2.78
CA TYR A 141 -7.89 -2.16 4.02
C TYR A 141 -8.89 -1.01 4.19
N ALA A 142 -9.21 -0.27 3.12
CA ALA A 142 -9.94 0.98 3.23
C ALA A 142 -11.29 0.88 3.96
N PRO A 143 -12.15 -0.12 3.72
CA PRO A 143 -13.43 -0.20 4.43
C PRO A 143 -13.25 -0.33 5.94
N LEU A 144 -12.44 -1.29 6.40
CA LEU A 144 -12.22 -1.52 7.82
C LEU A 144 -11.48 -0.35 8.49
N THR A 145 -10.47 0.22 7.83
CA THR A 145 -9.71 1.34 8.41
C THR A 145 -10.50 2.65 8.41
N ALA A 146 -11.46 2.83 7.50
CA ALA A 146 -12.42 3.93 7.54
C ALA A 146 -13.37 3.78 8.73
N GLU A 147 -13.85 2.57 8.99
CA GLU A 147 -14.70 2.27 10.15
C GLU A 147 -13.99 2.53 11.48
N ILE A 148 -12.71 2.13 11.59
CA ILE A 148 -11.87 2.45 12.76
C ILE A 148 -11.79 3.95 12.97
N LEU A 149 -11.57 4.71 11.92
CA LEU A 149 -11.46 6.17 12.00
C LEU A 149 -12.79 6.82 12.38
N ALA A 150 -13.90 6.35 11.81
CA ALA A 150 -15.23 6.83 12.13
C ALA A 150 -15.57 6.55 13.60
N ALA A 151 -15.29 5.34 14.10
CA ALA A 151 -15.50 4.99 15.49
C ALA A 151 -14.69 5.88 16.45
N GLU A 152 -13.43 6.23 16.08
CA GLU A 152 -12.60 7.11 16.89
C GLU A 152 -13.14 8.55 16.92
N ILE A 153 -13.56 9.09 15.77
CA ILE A 153 -14.15 10.44 15.67
C ILE A 153 -15.44 10.55 16.48
N ASN A 154 -16.28 9.51 16.41
CA ASN A 154 -17.58 9.48 17.07
C ASN A 154 -17.50 9.01 18.53
N SER A 155 -16.31 8.67 19.05
CA SER A 155 -16.14 8.07 20.38
C SER A 155 -16.91 6.76 20.57
N GLU A 156 -16.98 5.96 19.52
CA GLU A 156 -17.63 4.66 19.49
C GLU A 156 -16.64 3.52 19.77
N ILE A 157 -17.16 2.32 19.99
CA ILE A 157 -16.33 1.13 20.16
C ILE A 157 -15.69 0.77 18.81
N SER A 158 -14.35 0.69 18.81
CA SER A 158 -13.61 0.32 17.60
C SER A 158 -13.91 -1.13 17.19
N PRO A 159 -14.06 -1.40 15.88
CA PRO A 159 -14.24 -2.75 15.34
C PRO A 159 -12.99 -3.63 15.46
N LEU A 160 -11.83 -3.05 15.83
CA LEU A 160 -10.57 -3.76 16.01
C LEU A 160 -10.05 -3.68 17.44
N GLU A 161 -9.38 -4.73 17.84
CA GLU A 161 -8.64 -4.79 19.09
C GLU A 161 -7.53 -3.75 19.20
N ARG A 162 -7.17 -3.42 20.42
CA ARG A 162 -6.21 -2.35 20.74
C ARG A 162 -4.86 -2.50 20.03
N GLU A 163 -4.32 -3.71 19.99
CA GLU A 163 -2.98 -3.97 19.43
C GLU A 163 -2.93 -3.66 17.93
N LEU A 164 -3.93 -4.11 17.17
CA LEU A 164 -4.02 -3.82 15.74
C LEU A 164 -4.25 -2.33 15.46
N ARG A 165 -5.05 -1.64 16.29
CA ARG A 165 -5.20 -0.18 16.18
C ARG A 165 -3.89 0.54 16.41
N LEU A 166 -3.13 0.17 17.45
CA LEU A 166 -1.82 0.76 17.74
C LEU A 166 -0.81 0.50 16.62
N ALA A 167 -0.86 -0.68 15.99
CA ALA A 167 -0.02 -1.02 14.84
C ALA A 167 -0.29 -0.14 13.61
N MET A 168 -1.47 0.49 13.49
CA MET A 168 -1.82 1.42 12.41
C MET A 168 -1.80 2.89 12.84
N HIS A 169 -1.63 3.17 14.13
CA HIS A 169 -1.69 4.52 14.69
C HIS A 169 -0.57 5.42 14.15
N PRO A 170 -0.84 6.70 13.79
CA PRO A 170 0.15 7.62 13.23
C PRO A 170 1.40 7.82 14.10
N ALA A 171 1.24 7.87 15.42
CA ALA A 171 2.35 8.06 16.37
C ALA A 171 3.30 6.87 16.47
N ARG A 172 2.98 5.69 15.89
CA ARG A 172 3.84 4.49 15.97
C ARG A 172 5.25 4.73 15.42
N PHE A 173 5.39 5.57 14.41
CA PHE A 173 6.69 5.92 13.84
C PHE A 173 7.50 6.80 14.79
N LEU A 174 6.86 7.79 15.43
CA LEU A 174 7.52 8.63 16.44
C LEU A 174 8.02 7.79 17.63
N ILE A 175 7.16 6.92 18.16
CA ILE A 175 7.52 6.00 19.26
C ILE A 175 8.68 5.09 18.86
N ARG A 176 8.63 4.50 17.66
CA ARG A 176 9.69 3.64 17.15
C ARG A 176 11.01 4.38 17.00
N ASP A 177 10.98 5.60 16.50
CA ASP A 177 12.17 6.38 16.21
C ASP A 177 12.78 6.96 17.51
N LEU A 178 11.97 7.31 18.51
CA LEU A 178 12.42 7.61 19.88
C LEU A 178 13.15 6.41 20.50
N LYS A 179 12.53 5.23 20.50
CA LYS A 179 13.12 3.98 21.02
C LYS A 179 14.45 3.61 20.35
N ARG A 180 14.61 3.99 19.08
CA ARG A 180 15.83 3.76 18.28
C ARG A 180 16.82 4.92 18.33
N ARG A 181 16.57 5.95 19.11
CA ARG A 181 17.39 7.18 19.24
C ARG A 181 17.65 7.86 17.89
N LYS A 182 16.66 7.87 17.00
CA LYS A 182 16.77 8.51 15.68
C LYS A 182 16.27 9.94 15.66
N ILE A 183 15.44 10.31 16.61
CA ILE A 183 14.85 11.64 16.79
C ILE A 183 14.88 11.99 18.28
#